data_7f8bfd4d88c29aec3e0db12e6b3bc22e
#
_entry.id   7f8bfd4d88c29aec3e0db12e6b3bc22e
#
_cell.length_a   1.000
_cell.length_b   1.000
_cell.length_c   1.000
_cell.angle_alpha   90.00
_cell.angle_beta   90.00
_cell.angle_gamma   90.00
#
_symmetry.space_group_name_H-M   'P 1'
#
loop_
_entity.id
_entity.type
_entity.pdbx_description
1 polymer ?
#
loop_
_entity_poly.entity_id
_entity_poly.type
_entity_poly.pdbx_seq_one_letter_code
_entity_poly.pdbx_strand_id
1 'polypeptide(L)'
;AMGKPMGTYVTLEAPALIEPDEDYHREVSEELAKQLRNLIPDIEKEQSILVVGLGNRDVTADALGPEVVDNLFINRHVIKEYGKAAYGCEKMHMISSIVPGVMAMTGMETAEIVKGVVEQTKPDALVVVDALAARSTKRLNRTIQVSDAGIHPGSGVGNHRNAINKESLGIPVIAIGVPTVVDAATIVGDAIESMIQESGEEGYFFNREHPKALSELNNMYVTSKDIDETVKRLSFTLSLIHISEPTRPY
;
A
#
# COMPACT_ATOMS: atom_id res chain seq x y z
N ALA A 1 -16.43 -13.05 12.74
CA ALA A 1 -15.70 -13.03 11.46
C ALA A 1 -15.38 -11.58 11.15
N MET A 2 -14.15 -11.26 10.75
CA MET A 2 -13.67 -9.88 10.56
C MET A 2 -14.22 -9.17 9.30
N GLY A 3 -15.16 -9.78 8.56
CA GLY A 3 -15.76 -9.20 7.34
C GLY A 3 -14.76 -8.97 6.19
N LYS A 4 -13.53 -9.47 6.28
CA LYS A 4 -12.51 -9.36 5.24
C LYS A 4 -12.57 -10.58 4.32
N PRO A 5 -12.21 -10.44 3.02
CA PRO A 5 -12.03 -11.57 2.11
C PRO A 5 -11.06 -12.61 2.67
N MET A 6 -11.18 -13.86 2.22
CA MET A 6 -10.21 -14.91 2.57
C MET A 6 -8.86 -14.59 1.93
N GLY A 7 -7.79 -14.77 2.71
CA GLY A 7 -6.41 -14.50 2.27
C GLY A 7 -5.45 -14.32 3.44
N THR A 8 -4.20 -14.11 3.10
CA THR A 8 -3.12 -13.80 4.03
C THR A 8 -3.05 -12.30 4.26
N TYR A 9 -2.95 -11.91 5.52
CA TYR A 9 -2.80 -10.51 5.93
C TYR A 9 -1.59 -10.40 6.84
N VAL A 10 -0.58 -9.69 6.39
CA VAL A 10 0.64 -9.41 7.15
C VAL A 10 0.63 -7.94 7.53
N THR A 11 0.96 -7.63 8.78
CA THR A 11 1.19 -6.25 9.23
C THR A 11 2.60 -6.16 9.77
N LEU A 12 3.41 -5.33 9.14
CA LEU A 12 4.73 -4.96 9.63
C LEU A 12 4.54 -3.73 10.52
N GLU A 13 4.83 -3.89 11.80
CA GLU A 13 4.87 -2.76 12.74
C GLU A 13 6.28 -2.18 12.74
N ALA A 14 6.40 -0.95 12.28
CA ALA A 14 7.67 -0.27 12.11
C ALA A 14 7.57 1.16 12.70
N PRO A 15 7.64 1.30 14.04
CA PRO A 15 7.39 2.57 14.72
C PRO A 15 8.33 3.69 14.31
N ALA A 16 9.58 3.39 13.93
CA ALA A 16 10.57 4.37 13.51
C ALA A 16 10.51 4.73 12.01
N LEU A 17 9.52 4.27 11.24
CA LEU A 17 9.31 4.72 9.85
C LEU A 17 9.08 6.22 9.70
N ILE A 18 8.68 6.90 10.76
CA ILE A 18 8.53 8.36 10.79
C ILE A 18 9.87 9.08 10.96
N GLU A 19 10.92 8.37 11.41
CA GLU A 19 12.23 8.95 11.66
C GLU A 19 13.10 8.88 10.37
N PRO A 20 14.04 9.82 10.19
CA PRO A 20 14.95 9.83 9.03
C PRO A 20 16.15 8.87 9.25
N ASP A 21 15.89 7.61 9.59
CA ASP A 21 16.90 6.58 9.82
C ASP A 21 16.99 5.67 8.59
N GLU A 22 17.99 5.88 7.74
CA GLU A 22 18.16 5.14 6.49
C GLU A 22 18.43 3.64 6.70
N ASP A 23 19.13 3.27 7.76
CA ASP A 23 19.41 1.86 8.05
C ASP A 23 18.13 1.13 8.48
N TYR A 24 17.32 1.77 9.32
CA TYR A 24 16.01 1.24 9.70
C TYR A 24 15.06 1.11 8.49
N HIS A 25 15.03 2.09 7.61
CA HIS A 25 14.24 2.04 6.38
C HIS A 25 14.68 0.90 5.47
N ARG A 26 15.99 0.61 5.40
CA ARG A 26 16.53 -0.53 4.65
C ARG A 26 16.10 -1.87 5.26
N GLU A 27 16.21 -2.04 6.57
CA GLU A 27 15.77 -3.25 7.28
C GLU A 27 14.27 -3.51 7.03
N VAL A 28 13.43 -2.48 7.11
CA VAL A 28 11.99 -2.59 6.83
C VAL A 28 11.75 -2.99 5.38
N SER A 29 12.49 -2.43 4.43
CA SER A 29 12.39 -2.79 3.02
C SER A 29 12.77 -4.25 2.75
N GLU A 30 13.84 -4.76 3.39
CA GLU A 30 14.27 -6.16 3.29
C GLU A 30 13.22 -7.12 3.83
N GLU A 31 12.62 -6.80 5.00
CA GLU A 31 11.54 -7.62 5.54
C GLU A 31 10.30 -7.58 4.65
N LEU A 32 9.94 -6.41 4.12
CA LEU A 32 8.85 -6.30 3.16
C LEU A 32 9.10 -7.14 1.91
N ALA A 33 10.32 -7.08 1.35
CA ALA A 33 10.71 -7.89 0.19
C ALA A 33 10.59 -9.39 0.47
N LYS A 34 10.94 -9.83 1.68
CA LYS A 34 10.78 -11.22 2.11
C LYS A 34 9.30 -11.62 2.18
N GLN A 35 8.43 -10.75 2.73
CA GLN A 35 7.00 -11.02 2.77
C GLN A 35 6.38 -11.09 1.37
N LEU A 36 6.81 -10.23 0.45
CA LEU A 36 6.36 -10.28 -0.95
C LEU A 36 6.79 -11.58 -1.64
N ARG A 37 8.04 -12.02 -1.44
CA ARG A 37 8.50 -13.32 -1.96
C ARG A 37 7.68 -14.50 -1.44
N ASN A 38 7.20 -14.44 -0.21
CA ASN A 38 6.35 -15.48 0.36
C ASN A 38 4.93 -15.48 -0.23
N LEU A 39 4.42 -14.33 -0.67
CA LEU A 39 3.04 -14.15 -1.14
C LEU A 39 2.89 -14.23 -2.66
N ILE A 40 3.93 -13.90 -3.43
CA ILE A 40 3.89 -14.01 -4.89
C ILE A 40 4.18 -15.45 -5.28
N PRO A 41 3.22 -16.15 -5.92
CA PRO A 41 3.44 -17.54 -6.33
C PRO A 41 4.59 -17.65 -7.35
N ASP A 42 5.36 -18.72 -7.25
CA ASP A 42 6.44 -19.04 -8.21
C ASP A 42 7.49 -17.94 -8.41
N ILE A 43 7.70 -17.06 -7.42
CA ILE A 43 8.63 -15.91 -7.52
C ILE A 43 10.08 -16.31 -7.83
N GLU A 44 10.45 -17.57 -7.58
CA GLU A 44 11.78 -18.11 -7.96
C GLU A 44 11.96 -18.30 -9.47
N LYS A 45 10.86 -18.30 -10.22
CA LYS A 45 10.86 -18.30 -11.67
C LYS A 45 10.81 -16.85 -12.18
N GLU A 46 11.33 -16.64 -13.38
CA GLU A 46 11.22 -15.34 -14.03
C GLU A 46 9.77 -15.00 -14.32
N GLN A 47 9.35 -13.83 -13.86
CA GLN A 47 7.98 -13.35 -13.99
C GLN A 47 7.94 -11.95 -14.58
N SER A 48 6.81 -11.64 -15.21
CA SER A 48 6.43 -10.28 -15.56
C SER A 48 5.51 -9.74 -14.47
N ILE A 49 5.97 -8.71 -13.75
CA ILE A 49 5.23 -8.11 -12.64
C ILE A 49 4.79 -6.70 -13.04
N LEU A 50 3.50 -6.43 -12.85
CA LEU A 50 2.94 -5.09 -13.00
C LEU A 50 2.78 -4.46 -11.62
N VAL A 51 3.38 -3.29 -11.40
CA VAL A 51 3.19 -2.51 -10.18
C VAL A 51 2.20 -1.38 -10.44
N VAL A 52 1.19 -1.27 -9.60
CA VAL A 52 0.14 -0.25 -9.71
C VAL A 52 0.22 0.67 -8.50
N GLY A 53 0.53 1.94 -8.71
CA GLY A 53 0.48 2.98 -7.68
C GLY A 53 -0.89 3.64 -7.66
N LEU A 54 -1.72 3.31 -6.65
CA LEU A 54 -3.02 3.93 -6.45
C LEU A 54 -2.89 5.26 -5.72
N GLY A 55 -3.83 6.15 -5.96
CA GLY A 55 -3.94 7.42 -5.26
C GLY A 55 -3.89 8.63 -6.20
N ASN A 56 -3.88 9.80 -5.60
CA ASN A 56 -3.89 11.09 -6.27
C ASN A 56 -2.58 11.84 -6.02
N ARG A 57 -1.82 12.12 -7.07
CA ARG A 57 -0.54 12.88 -7.00
C ARG A 57 -0.70 14.29 -6.43
N ASP A 58 -1.88 14.88 -6.61
CA ASP A 58 -2.15 16.26 -6.19
C ASP A 58 -2.58 16.35 -4.71
N VAL A 59 -2.68 15.21 -4.03
CA VAL A 59 -3.03 15.12 -2.61
C VAL A 59 -1.92 14.34 -1.89
N THR A 60 -1.02 15.03 -1.22
CA THR A 60 0.21 14.42 -0.65
C THR A 60 -0.06 13.16 0.16
N ALA A 61 -1.05 13.18 1.05
CA ALA A 61 -1.38 12.02 1.86
C ALA A 61 -1.90 10.82 1.05
N ASP A 62 -2.33 11.03 -0.18
CA ASP A 62 -2.83 10.03 -1.13
C ASP A 62 -1.83 9.74 -2.28
N ALA A 63 -0.66 10.38 -2.25
CA ALA A 63 0.34 10.28 -3.31
C ALA A 63 1.33 9.12 -3.15
N LEU A 64 1.21 8.31 -2.10
CA LEU A 64 2.17 7.26 -1.78
C LEU A 64 2.38 6.27 -2.95
N GLY A 65 1.31 5.73 -3.51
CA GLY A 65 1.40 4.78 -4.63
C GLY A 65 2.08 5.38 -5.85
N PRO A 66 1.66 6.56 -6.34
CA PRO A 66 2.34 7.31 -7.38
C PRO A 66 3.83 7.56 -7.12
N GLU A 67 4.19 8.00 -5.92
CA GLU A 67 5.58 8.26 -5.53
C GLU A 67 6.44 6.97 -5.50
N VAL A 68 5.87 5.85 -5.06
CA VAL A 68 6.55 4.54 -5.13
C VAL A 68 6.86 4.18 -6.58
N VAL A 69 5.90 4.34 -7.49
CA VAL A 69 6.10 4.04 -8.91
C VAL A 69 7.22 4.88 -9.53
N ASP A 70 7.32 6.17 -9.15
CA ASP A 70 8.37 7.06 -9.66
C ASP A 70 9.78 6.64 -9.21
N ASN A 71 9.89 5.96 -8.08
CA ASN A 71 11.15 5.47 -7.53
C ASN A 71 11.49 4.01 -7.94
N LEU A 72 10.59 3.30 -8.65
CA LEU A 72 10.81 1.91 -9.03
C LEU A 72 11.79 1.76 -10.21
N PHE A 73 12.58 0.68 -10.15
CA PHE A 73 13.38 0.26 -11.28
C PHE A 73 12.54 -0.49 -12.32
N ILE A 74 12.14 0.20 -13.38
CA ILE A 74 11.32 -0.32 -14.47
C ILE A 74 12.21 -0.80 -15.61
N ASN A 75 12.11 -2.09 -15.99
CA ASN A 75 13.03 -2.73 -16.92
C ASN A 75 12.34 -3.46 -18.10
N ARG A 76 11.00 -3.65 -18.06
CA ARG A 76 10.27 -4.45 -19.06
C ARG A 76 10.54 -4.01 -20.50
N HIS A 77 10.61 -2.72 -20.77
CA HIS A 77 10.85 -2.18 -22.13
C HIS A 77 12.24 -2.53 -22.63
N VAL A 78 13.28 -2.42 -21.79
CA VAL A 78 14.66 -2.76 -22.14
C VAL A 78 14.83 -4.27 -22.35
N ILE A 79 14.26 -5.09 -21.46
CA ILE A 79 14.32 -6.56 -21.57
C ILE A 79 13.63 -7.03 -22.86
N LYS A 80 12.51 -6.43 -23.25
CA LYS A 80 11.81 -6.77 -24.49
C LYS A 80 12.59 -6.39 -25.74
N GLU A 81 13.29 -5.28 -25.73
CA GLU A 81 14.03 -4.77 -26.88
C GLU A 81 15.41 -5.40 -27.01
N TYR A 82 16.16 -5.49 -25.91
CA TYR A 82 17.59 -5.87 -25.92
C TYR A 82 17.88 -7.16 -25.16
N GLY A 83 16.89 -7.77 -24.54
CA GLY A 83 17.06 -8.93 -23.65
C GLY A 83 17.71 -8.57 -22.32
N LYS A 84 17.80 -9.56 -21.43
CA LYS A 84 18.36 -9.40 -20.07
C LYS A 84 19.86 -9.13 -20.05
N ALA A 85 20.55 -9.54 -21.10
CA ALA A 85 21.98 -9.26 -21.27
C ALA A 85 22.31 -7.77 -21.21
N ALA A 86 21.35 -6.88 -21.51
CA ALA A 86 21.51 -5.44 -21.37
C ALA A 86 21.80 -5.02 -19.92
N TYR A 87 21.40 -5.83 -18.93
CA TYR A 87 21.68 -5.60 -17.51
C TYR A 87 22.78 -6.49 -16.94
N GLY A 88 23.46 -7.30 -17.80
CA GLY A 88 24.49 -8.23 -17.35
C GLY A 88 23.96 -9.39 -16.50
N CYS A 89 22.66 -9.67 -16.56
CA CYS A 89 21.98 -10.69 -15.74
C CYS A 89 21.44 -11.81 -16.63
N GLU A 90 21.53 -13.05 -16.15
CA GLU A 90 20.89 -14.21 -16.80
C GLU A 90 19.42 -14.36 -16.41
N LYS A 91 19.10 -14.01 -15.15
CA LYS A 91 17.75 -14.09 -14.59
C LYS A 91 17.34 -12.73 -14.03
N MET A 92 16.17 -12.25 -14.44
CA MET A 92 15.61 -11.01 -13.96
C MET A 92 14.09 -11.00 -14.22
N HIS A 93 13.31 -10.54 -13.25
CA HIS A 93 11.89 -10.29 -13.46
C HIS A 93 11.68 -9.07 -14.36
N MET A 94 10.65 -9.11 -15.19
CA MET A 94 10.24 -7.96 -15.97
C MET A 94 9.30 -7.08 -15.17
N ILE A 95 9.72 -5.88 -14.80
CA ILE A 95 8.93 -4.93 -14.03
C ILE A 95 8.37 -3.85 -14.95
N SER A 96 7.07 -3.66 -14.89
CA SER A 96 6.35 -2.55 -15.48
C SER A 96 5.48 -1.87 -14.43
N SER A 97 5.09 -0.63 -14.65
CA SER A 97 4.26 0.09 -13.70
C SER A 97 3.23 0.99 -14.39
N ILE A 98 2.22 1.36 -13.62
CA ILE A 98 1.21 2.35 -14.01
C ILE A 98 0.71 3.10 -12.77
N VAL A 99 0.45 4.38 -12.95
CA VAL A 99 -0.32 5.22 -12.03
C VAL A 99 -1.64 5.55 -12.72
N PRO A 100 -2.74 4.84 -12.43
CA PRO A 100 -4.00 5.01 -13.13
C PRO A 100 -4.70 6.34 -12.82
N GLY A 101 -4.30 7.01 -11.75
CA GLY A 101 -4.97 8.20 -11.23
C GLY A 101 -6.31 7.88 -10.56
N VAL A 102 -7.08 8.93 -10.28
CA VAL A 102 -8.38 8.83 -9.61
C VAL A 102 -9.53 9.06 -10.60
N MET A 103 -10.68 8.48 -10.31
CA MET A 103 -11.87 8.55 -11.17
C MET A 103 -12.30 9.99 -11.49
N ALA A 104 -12.11 10.93 -10.55
CA ALA A 104 -12.42 12.34 -10.78
C ALA A 104 -11.59 12.99 -11.90
N MET A 105 -10.39 12.46 -12.18
CA MET A 105 -9.50 12.95 -13.23
C MET A 105 -9.69 12.19 -14.55
N THR A 106 -9.95 10.89 -14.46
CA THR A 106 -9.96 9.99 -15.64
C THR A 106 -11.35 9.74 -16.20
N GLY A 107 -12.40 9.88 -15.37
CA GLY A 107 -13.77 9.47 -15.70
C GLY A 107 -13.98 7.95 -15.71
N MET A 108 -12.98 7.16 -15.35
CA MET A 108 -13.00 5.69 -15.34
C MET A 108 -12.71 5.17 -13.95
N GLU A 109 -13.27 4.00 -13.61
CA GLU A 109 -12.86 3.30 -12.40
C GLU A 109 -11.42 2.79 -12.53
N THR A 110 -10.65 2.91 -11.46
CA THR A 110 -9.27 2.41 -11.41
C THR A 110 -9.16 0.94 -11.80
N ALA A 111 -10.12 0.12 -11.37
CA ALA A 111 -10.18 -1.30 -11.71
C ALA A 111 -10.35 -1.56 -13.22
N GLU A 112 -11.11 -0.71 -13.94
CA GLU A 112 -11.27 -0.80 -15.40
C GLU A 112 -9.94 -0.53 -16.12
N ILE A 113 -9.23 0.52 -15.71
CA ILE A 113 -7.93 0.87 -16.29
C ILE A 113 -6.93 -0.26 -16.05
N VAL A 114 -6.83 -0.73 -14.80
CA VAL A 114 -5.90 -1.80 -14.43
C VAL A 114 -6.21 -3.08 -15.18
N LYS A 115 -7.49 -3.46 -15.31
CA LYS A 115 -7.92 -4.63 -16.06
C LYS A 115 -7.51 -4.55 -17.53
N GLY A 116 -7.74 -3.41 -18.19
CA GLY A 116 -7.33 -3.20 -19.58
C GLY A 116 -5.80 -3.34 -19.76
N VAL A 117 -5.00 -2.82 -18.82
CA VAL A 117 -3.55 -2.97 -18.84
C VAL A 117 -3.14 -4.43 -18.62
N VAL A 118 -3.74 -5.14 -17.68
CA VAL A 118 -3.48 -6.57 -17.41
C VAL A 118 -3.80 -7.42 -18.65
N GLU A 119 -4.94 -7.21 -19.29
CA GLU A 119 -5.34 -7.94 -20.51
C GLU A 119 -4.34 -7.73 -21.64
N GLN A 120 -3.81 -6.53 -21.80
CA GLN A 120 -2.85 -6.17 -22.86
C GLN A 120 -1.42 -6.62 -22.53
N THR A 121 -0.97 -6.48 -21.29
CA THR A 121 0.43 -6.73 -20.91
C THR A 121 0.69 -8.14 -20.42
N LYS A 122 -0.35 -8.85 -19.97
CA LYS A 122 -0.37 -10.21 -19.44
C LYS A 122 0.73 -10.47 -18.41
N PRO A 123 0.73 -9.73 -17.28
CA PRO A 123 1.69 -9.98 -16.22
C PRO A 123 1.36 -11.29 -15.49
N ASP A 124 2.37 -11.91 -14.88
CA ASP A 124 2.20 -13.11 -14.06
C ASP A 124 1.66 -12.77 -12.67
N ALA A 125 1.96 -11.58 -12.17
CA ALA A 125 1.46 -11.07 -10.90
C ALA A 125 1.28 -9.54 -10.93
N LEU A 126 0.39 -9.04 -10.05
CA LEU A 126 0.15 -7.63 -9.81
C LEU A 126 0.55 -7.27 -8.38
N VAL A 127 1.31 -6.20 -8.22
CA VAL A 127 1.56 -5.57 -6.91
C VAL A 127 0.88 -4.21 -6.91
N VAL A 128 0.01 -3.97 -5.94
CA VAL A 128 -0.73 -2.71 -5.81
C VAL A 128 -0.28 -1.98 -4.56
N VAL A 129 0.09 -0.72 -4.69
CA VAL A 129 0.49 0.14 -3.56
C VAL A 129 -0.55 1.24 -3.38
N ASP A 130 -1.03 1.41 -2.15
CA ASP A 130 -2.07 2.38 -1.81
C ASP A 130 -1.82 3.07 -0.46
N ALA A 131 -2.31 4.28 -0.33
CA ALA A 131 -2.42 5.00 0.93
C ALA A 131 -3.71 4.62 1.64
N LEU A 132 -3.62 4.29 2.93
CA LEU A 132 -4.76 3.81 3.71
C LEU A 132 -5.19 4.83 4.77
N ALA A 133 -6.41 4.67 5.28
CA ALA A 133 -6.87 5.32 6.49
C ALA A 133 -6.56 4.45 7.73
N ALA A 134 -5.90 5.03 8.73
CA ALA A 134 -5.61 4.36 9.97
C ALA A 134 -6.87 4.21 10.83
N ARG A 135 -7.00 3.05 11.49
CA ARG A 135 -8.04 2.80 12.50
C ARG A 135 -7.58 3.07 13.93
N SER A 136 -6.38 3.61 14.09
CA SER A 136 -5.80 4.10 15.33
C SER A 136 -4.65 5.05 14.99
N THR A 137 -4.49 6.10 15.78
CA THR A 137 -3.41 7.08 15.65
C THR A 137 -2.03 6.44 15.77
N LYS A 138 -1.91 5.35 16.53
CA LYS A 138 -0.65 4.60 16.72
C LYS A 138 -0.13 3.95 15.45
N ARG A 139 -0.99 3.75 14.45
CA ARG A 139 -0.65 3.11 13.16
C ARG A 139 -0.29 4.08 12.05
N LEU A 140 -0.60 5.37 12.24
CA LEU A 140 -0.38 6.41 11.23
C LEU A 140 1.11 6.47 10.88
N ASN A 141 1.46 6.25 9.61
CA ASN A 141 2.81 6.24 9.06
C ASN A 141 3.80 5.26 9.75
N ARG A 142 3.29 4.27 10.50
CA ARG A 142 4.10 3.35 11.32
C ARG A 142 3.84 1.88 11.07
N THR A 143 2.96 1.56 10.13
CA THR A 143 2.64 0.17 9.78
C THR A 143 2.57 0.01 8.28
N ILE A 144 3.05 -1.14 7.78
CA ILE A 144 2.87 -1.55 6.39
C ILE A 144 1.97 -2.79 6.41
N GLN A 145 0.88 -2.74 5.66
CA GLN A 145 -0.04 -3.86 5.52
C GLN A 145 0.18 -4.53 4.17
N VAL A 146 0.33 -5.85 4.16
CA VAL A 146 0.49 -6.64 2.94
C VAL A 146 -0.58 -7.72 2.90
N SER A 147 -1.20 -7.95 1.75
CA SER A 147 -2.24 -8.96 1.61
C SER A 147 -2.30 -9.52 0.20
N ASP A 148 -2.57 -10.83 0.07
CA ASP A 148 -2.88 -11.51 -1.18
C ASP A 148 -4.39 -11.55 -1.52
N ALA A 149 -5.23 -10.98 -0.66
CA ALA A 149 -6.67 -10.87 -0.87
C ALA A 149 -7.06 -9.75 -1.86
N GLY A 150 -6.10 -8.98 -2.36
CA GLY A 150 -6.33 -7.81 -3.19
C GLY A 150 -6.77 -6.57 -2.41
N ILE A 151 -7.31 -5.58 -3.10
CA ILE A 151 -7.69 -4.29 -2.54
C ILE A 151 -9.01 -3.78 -3.14
N HIS A 152 -9.74 -3.01 -2.33
CA HIS A 152 -10.88 -2.21 -2.77
C HIS A 152 -10.48 -0.73 -2.75
N PRO A 153 -10.11 -0.13 -3.88
CA PRO A 153 -9.63 1.26 -3.93
C PRO A 153 -10.63 2.22 -3.29
N GLY A 154 -10.18 3.09 -2.39
CA GLY A 154 -11.01 4.09 -1.73
C GLY A 154 -11.99 3.56 -0.68
N SER A 155 -11.97 2.27 -0.33
CA SER A 155 -12.87 1.72 0.70
C SER A 155 -12.63 2.32 2.09
N GLY A 156 -11.41 2.75 2.39
CA GLY A 156 -11.06 3.42 3.65
C GLY A 156 -11.72 4.78 3.83
N VAL A 157 -12.20 5.39 2.74
CA VAL A 157 -12.88 6.69 2.71
C VAL A 157 -14.35 6.58 2.27
N GLY A 158 -14.95 5.39 2.42
CA GLY A 158 -16.38 5.15 2.17
C GLY A 158 -16.77 5.00 0.70
N ASN A 159 -15.83 4.91 -0.22
CA ASN A 159 -16.10 4.68 -1.64
C ASN A 159 -16.21 3.17 -1.94
N HIS A 160 -17.39 2.74 -2.41
CA HIS A 160 -17.57 1.37 -2.89
C HIS A 160 -17.18 1.31 -4.38
N ARG A 161 -16.01 0.74 -4.65
CA ARG A 161 -15.48 0.56 -6.01
C ARG A 161 -15.21 -0.91 -6.29
N ASN A 162 -15.06 -1.25 -7.57
CA ASN A 162 -14.72 -2.60 -7.98
C ASN A 162 -13.37 -3.04 -7.37
N ALA A 163 -13.36 -4.30 -6.89
CA ALA A 163 -12.17 -4.88 -6.30
C ALA A 163 -11.07 -5.13 -7.34
N ILE A 164 -9.85 -4.88 -6.96
CA ILE A 164 -8.64 -5.31 -7.68
C ILE A 164 -8.11 -6.53 -6.92
N ASN A 165 -8.46 -7.72 -7.38
CA ASN A 165 -8.11 -8.98 -6.75
C ASN A 165 -7.95 -10.10 -7.79
N LYS A 166 -7.56 -11.28 -7.33
CA LYS A 166 -7.37 -12.45 -8.20
C LYS A 166 -8.64 -12.84 -8.95
N GLU A 167 -9.81 -12.70 -8.35
CA GLU A 167 -11.09 -13.08 -8.99
C GLU A 167 -11.43 -12.15 -10.15
N SER A 168 -11.19 -10.82 -9.99
CA SER A 168 -11.50 -9.82 -11.01
C SER A 168 -10.50 -9.78 -12.16
N LEU A 169 -9.22 -10.12 -11.91
CA LEU A 169 -8.13 -9.99 -12.89
C LEU A 169 -7.60 -11.34 -13.41
N GLY A 170 -7.91 -12.45 -12.77
CA GLY A 170 -7.45 -13.79 -13.17
C GLY A 170 -5.97 -14.09 -12.85
N ILE A 171 -5.26 -13.17 -12.19
CA ILE A 171 -3.86 -13.29 -11.80
C ILE A 171 -3.68 -12.99 -10.31
N PRO A 172 -2.61 -13.48 -9.65
CA PRO A 172 -2.29 -13.10 -8.28
C PRO A 172 -2.18 -11.59 -8.11
N VAL A 173 -2.78 -11.07 -7.03
CA VAL A 173 -2.74 -9.64 -6.67
C VAL A 173 -2.26 -9.51 -5.24
N ILE A 174 -1.14 -8.82 -5.05
CA ILE A 174 -0.60 -8.49 -3.74
C ILE A 174 -0.80 -6.99 -3.50
N ALA A 175 -1.50 -6.66 -2.42
CA ALA A 175 -1.73 -5.28 -2.01
C ALA A 175 -0.75 -4.89 -0.89
N ILE A 176 -0.14 -3.73 -1.03
CA ILE A 176 0.70 -3.07 -0.02
C ILE A 176 0.00 -1.77 0.34
N GLY A 177 -0.22 -1.54 1.63
CA GLY A 177 -0.86 -0.32 2.08
C GLY A 177 -0.18 0.27 3.31
N VAL A 178 -0.05 1.60 3.34
CA VAL A 178 0.45 2.33 4.50
C VAL A 178 -0.59 3.36 4.92
N PRO A 179 -0.97 3.39 6.21
CA PRO A 179 -1.87 4.41 6.71
C PRO A 179 -1.18 5.78 6.74
N THR A 180 -1.64 6.70 5.89
CA THR A 180 -1.13 8.07 5.77
C THR A 180 -2.08 9.11 6.33
N VAL A 181 -3.33 8.72 6.56
CA VAL A 181 -4.37 9.55 7.19
C VAL A 181 -5.07 8.80 8.29
N VAL A 182 -5.71 9.53 9.18
CA VAL A 182 -6.62 9.00 10.20
C VAL A 182 -7.85 9.90 10.24
N ASP A 183 -9.05 9.36 10.41
CA ASP A 183 -10.24 10.19 10.60
C ASP A 183 -10.23 10.90 11.96
N ALA A 184 -10.79 12.11 12.01
CA ALA A 184 -10.78 12.91 13.23
C ALA A 184 -11.57 12.26 14.37
N ALA A 185 -12.60 11.47 14.06
CA ALA A 185 -13.36 10.72 15.05
C ALA A 185 -12.50 9.65 15.73
N THR A 186 -11.62 8.97 15.00
CA THR A 186 -10.64 8.02 15.55
C THR A 186 -9.69 8.72 16.52
N ILE A 187 -9.19 9.93 16.19
CA ILE A 187 -8.29 10.69 17.08
C ILE A 187 -8.99 11.01 18.40
N VAL A 188 -10.21 11.50 18.33
CA VAL A 188 -11.00 11.84 19.53
C VAL A 188 -11.28 10.57 20.34
N GLY A 189 -11.65 9.48 19.69
CA GLY A 189 -11.88 8.19 20.34
C GLY A 189 -10.63 7.66 21.04
N ASP A 190 -9.47 7.64 20.38
CA ASP A 190 -8.20 7.21 20.97
C ASP A 190 -7.82 8.07 22.18
N ALA A 191 -8.04 9.41 22.10
CA ALA A 191 -7.75 10.33 23.22
C ALA A 191 -8.65 10.07 24.43
N ILE A 192 -9.96 9.90 24.23
CA ILE A 192 -10.92 9.60 25.30
C ILE A 192 -10.59 8.25 25.95
N GLU A 193 -10.30 7.21 25.16
CA GLU A 193 -9.91 5.89 25.69
C GLU A 193 -8.64 6.00 26.54
N SER A 194 -7.64 6.76 26.12
CA SER A 194 -6.43 6.98 26.90
C SER A 194 -6.72 7.69 28.22
N MET A 195 -7.56 8.72 28.22
CA MET A 195 -7.95 9.44 29.44
C MET A 195 -8.71 8.56 30.42
N ILE A 196 -9.61 7.68 29.96
CA ILE A 196 -10.33 6.73 30.79
C ILE A 196 -9.35 5.72 31.42
N GLN A 197 -8.39 5.22 30.64
CA GLN A 197 -7.38 4.30 31.16
C GLN A 197 -6.50 4.93 32.24
N GLU A 198 -6.11 6.20 32.06
CA GLU A 198 -5.30 6.95 33.03
C GLU A 198 -6.07 7.28 34.31
N SER A 199 -7.40 7.49 34.23
CA SER A 199 -8.23 7.80 35.40
C SER A 199 -8.44 6.61 36.36
N GLY A 200 -8.16 5.39 35.90
CA GLY A 200 -8.38 4.16 36.70
C GLY A 200 -9.85 3.84 36.94
N GLU A 201 -10.77 4.51 36.28
CA GLU A 201 -12.21 4.24 36.41
C GLU A 201 -12.58 2.97 35.60
N GLU A 202 -12.63 1.84 36.28
CA GLU A 202 -13.15 0.59 35.74
C GLU A 202 -14.65 0.72 35.46
N GLY A 203 -15.04 0.64 34.18
CA GLY A 203 -16.45 0.56 33.77
C GLY A 203 -16.93 1.61 32.76
N TYR A 204 -16.16 2.61 32.44
CA TYR A 204 -16.48 3.50 31.34
C TYR A 204 -15.93 2.93 30.03
N PHE A 205 -16.81 2.42 29.16
CA PHE A 205 -16.48 2.08 27.79
C PHE A 205 -16.91 3.24 26.88
N PHE A 206 -15.97 3.88 26.22
CA PHE A 206 -16.30 4.81 25.15
C PHE A 206 -16.84 4.00 23.96
N ASN A 207 -18.15 4.09 23.74
CA ASN A 207 -18.74 3.47 22.57
C ASN A 207 -18.47 4.35 21.32
N ARG A 208 -17.54 3.92 20.47
CA ARG A 208 -17.19 4.57 19.19
C ARG A 208 -18.38 4.64 18.22
N GLU A 209 -19.46 3.92 18.47
CA GLU A 209 -20.67 3.90 17.66
C GLU A 209 -21.68 5.00 18.02
N HIS A 210 -21.33 6.00 18.86
CA HIS A 210 -22.21 7.14 19.10
C HIS A 210 -22.24 8.10 17.91
N PRO A 211 -23.28 7.99 17.04
CA PRO A 211 -23.23 8.58 15.70
C PRO A 211 -23.33 10.10 15.71
N LYS A 212 -24.01 10.70 16.71
CA LYS A 212 -24.32 12.13 16.68
C LYS A 212 -23.19 13.05 17.11
N ALA A 213 -22.38 12.64 18.11
CA ALA A 213 -21.27 13.47 18.60
C ALA A 213 -20.06 13.49 17.67
N LEU A 214 -19.87 12.41 16.89
CA LEU A 214 -18.71 12.24 16.01
C LEU A 214 -19.06 12.34 14.52
N SER A 215 -20.34 12.52 14.15
CA SER A 215 -20.78 12.50 12.76
C SER A 215 -20.12 13.58 11.88
N GLU A 216 -19.84 14.75 12.42
CA GLU A 216 -19.16 15.82 11.70
C GLU A 216 -17.66 15.51 11.51
N LEU A 217 -17.06 14.76 12.45
CA LEU A 217 -15.66 14.38 12.43
C LEU A 217 -15.38 13.20 11.50
N ASN A 218 -16.36 12.38 11.18
CA ASN A 218 -16.21 11.21 10.30
C ASN A 218 -15.88 11.59 8.83
N ASN A 219 -16.08 12.84 8.43
CA ASN A 219 -15.75 13.34 7.10
C ASN A 219 -14.44 14.15 7.06
N MET A 220 -13.71 14.21 8.18
CA MET A 220 -12.47 14.96 8.31
C MET A 220 -11.29 13.99 8.46
N TYR A 221 -10.34 14.08 7.55
CA TYR A 221 -9.09 13.31 7.61
C TYR A 221 -7.93 14.20 8.07
N VAL A 222 -7.10 13.64 8.95
CA VAL A 222 -5.93 14.30 9.52
C VAL A 222 -4.69 13.48 9.15
N THR A 223 -3.60 14.17 8.88
CA THR A 223 -2.29 13.56 8.61
C THR A 223 -1.21 14.22 9.46
N SER A 224 0.02 13.68 9.44
CA SER A 224 1.16 14.30 10.13
C SER A 224 1.54 15.64 9.51
N LYS A 225 2.15 16.51 10.30
CA LYS A 225 2.59 17.85 9.83
C LYS A 225 3.66 17.79 8.74
N ASP A 226 4.46 16.73 8.76
CA ASP A 226 5.59 16.47 7.86
C ASP A 226 5.25 15.42 6.80
N ILE A 227 3.97 15.36 6.40
CA ILE A 227 3.48 14.33 5.48
C ILE A 227 4.25 14.33 4.15
N ASP A 228 4.68 15.47 3.64
CA ASP A 228 5.42 15.58 2.38
C ASP A 228 6.75 14.81 2.44
N GLU A 229 7.50 14.98 3.53
CA GLU A 229 8.75 14.25 3.73
C GLU A 229 8.50 12.79 4.08
N THR A 230 7.47 12.52 4.86
CA THR A 230 7.09 11.16 5.26
C THR A 230 6.72 10.32 4.05
N VAL A 231 5.89 10.83 3.13
CA VAL A 231 5.50 10.11 1.91
C VAL A 231 6.72 9.85 1.02
N LYS A 232 7.63 10.81 0.87
CA LYS A 232 8.89 10.60 0.14
C LYS A 232 9.74 9.49 0.74
N ARG A 233 9.95 9.48 2.06
CA ARG A 233 10.70 8.41 2.74
C ARG A 233 10.03 7.06 2.59
N LEU A 234 8.73 6.99 2.83
CA LEU A 234 7.94 5.77 2.67
C LEU A 234 7.98 5.26 1.23
N SER A 235 7.85 6.14 0.24
CA SER A 235 7.89 5.75 -1.17
C SER A 235 9.25 5.16 -1.55
N PHE A 236 10.34 5.74 -1.05
CA PHE A 236 11.68 5.21 -1.23
C PHE A 236 11.82 3.83 -0.57
N THR A 237 11.40 3.68 0.70
CA THR A 237 11.42 2.39 1.42
C THR A 237 10.66 1.30 0.67
N LEU A 238 9.46 1.62 0.18
CA LEU A 238 8.64 0.68 -0.56
C LEU A 238 9.19 0.37 -1.97
N SER A 239 9.96 1.27 -2.58
CA SER A 239 10.57 1.07 -3.89
C SER A 239 11.85 0.23 -3.85
N LEU A 240 12.53 0.17 -2.70
CA LEU A 240 13.72 -0.67 -2.48
C LEU A 240 13.40 -2.18 -2.41
N ILE A 241 12.12 -2.56 -2.48
CA ILE A 241 11.73 -3.96 -2.67
C ILE A 241 12.34 -4.44 -3.99
N HIS A 242 13.50 -5.11 -3.94
CA HIS A 242 14.20 -5.67 -5.09
C HIS A 242 13.41 -6.85 -5.70
N ILE A 243 12.20 -6.57 -6.18
CA ILE A 243 11.38 -7.55 -6.90
C ILE A 243 12.04 -7.93 -8.22
N SER A 244 12.92 -7.05 -8.76
CA SER A 244 13.58 -7.26 -10.04
C SER A 244 14.71 -8.30 -10.00
N GLU A 245 15.32 -8.58 -8.83
CA GLU A 245 16.45 -9.51 -8.71
C GLU A 245 16.02 -10.80 -8.00
N PRO A 246 16.00 -11.96 -8.70
CA PRO A 246 15.54 -13.21 -8.11
C PRO A 246 16.43 -13.74 -6.97
N THR A 247 17.68 -13.38 -6.88
CA THR A 247 18.59 -13.71 -5.76
C THR A 247 19.98 -13.09 -5.98
N ARG A 248 20.32 -12.01 -5.31
CA ARG A 248 21.69 -11.80 -4.88
C ARG A 248 21.74 -11.99 -3.36
N PRO A 249 22.51 -12.96 -2.84
CA PRO A 249 22.92 -12.89 -1.45
C PRO A 249 23.80 -11.65 -1.31
N TYR A 250 23.49 -10.81 -0.34
CA TYR A 250 24.34 -9.70 0.10
C TYR A 250 25.64 -10.21 0.64
#